data_f06235f5f09d37f52ba2181503a79fe4
#
_entry.id   f06235f5f09d37f52ba2181503a79fe4
#
_cell.length_a   1.000
_cell.length_b   1.000
_cell.length_c   1.000
_cell.angle_alpha   90.00
_cell.angle_beta   90.00
_cell.angle_gamma   90.00
#
_symmetry.space_group_name_H-M   'P 1'
#
loop_
_entity.id
_entity.type
_entity.pdbx_description
1 polymer ?
#
loop_
_entity_poly.entity_id
_entity_poly.type
_entity_poly.pdbx_seq_one_letter_code
_entity_poly.pdbx_strand_id
1 'polypeptide(L)'
;AAEKEGLALAGKWKTKNIQELRNLSSATIQGASGFYAPIVDGYVMPASVSEIYKQSRQTHLPFITGWNADEGFLPGIRSKEDFAGEGKEFGRDSVLFAKYFPSETDSQSMASQIAFSVDKTIGIPQYIWALKQNENSPSKTFLYQFTRKPPARGDKKRFGAYHTAEIGYALDNLDSIQRPWEP
;
A
#
# COMPACT_ATOMS: atom_id res chain seq x y z
N ALA A 1 10.58 20.11 -6.47
CA ALA A 1 11.26 19.09 -5.66
C ALA A 1 11.95 18.06 -6.57
N ALA A 2 11.22 17.34 -7.44
CA ALA A 2 11.75 16.27 -8.29
C ALA A 2 12.87 16.70 -9.23
N GLU A 3 12.76 17.87 -9.87
CA GLU A 3 13.85 18.41 -10.72
C GLU A 3 15.16 18.60 -9.94
N LYS A 4 15.07 19.11 -8.71
CA LYS A 4 16.24 19.29 -7.83
C LYS A 4 16.89 17.94 -7.49
N GLU A 5 16.09 16.91 -7.23
CA GLU A 5 16.57 15.55 -6.97
C GLU A 5 17.21 14.96 -8.23
N GLY A 6 16.58 15.15 -9.39
CA GLY A 6 17.15 14.73 -10.69
C GLY A 6 18.49 15.37 -10.98
N LEU A 7 18.63 16.67 -10.73
CA LEU A 7 19.92 17.39 -10.89
C LEU A 7 20.98 16.88 -9.91
N ALA A 8 20.58 16.58 -8.65
CA ALA A 8 21.52 16.01 -7.68
C ALA A 8 22.03 14.62 -8.11
N LEU A 9 21.15 13.77 -8.64
CA LEU A 9 21.55 12.47 -9.22
C LEU A 9 22.46 12.63 -10.42
N ALA A 10 22.13 13.52 -11.35
CA ALA A 10 22.98 13.82 -12.49
C ALA A 10 24.38 14.26 -12.05
N GLY A 11 24.45 15.12 -11.02
CA GLY A 11 25.72 15.53 -10.43
C GLY A 11 26.51 14.38 -9.81
N LYS A 12 25.81 13.47 -9.07
CA LYS A 12 26.42 12.27 -8.48
C LYS A 12 27.05 11.37 -9.56
N TRP A 13 26.39 11.22 -10.70
CA TRP A 13 26.87 10.42 -11.83
C TRP A 13 27.76 11.20 -12.81
N LYS A 14 28.04 12.47 -12.52
CA LYS A 14 28.86 13.36 -13.36
C LYS A 14 28.34 13.48 -14.79
N THR A 15 27.02 13.39 -14.99
CA THR A 15 26.36 13.54 -16.28
C THR A 15 25.90 14.98 -16.48
N LYS A 16 26.00 15.48 -17.71
CA LYS A 16 25.74 16.88 -18.06
C LYS A 16 24.42 17.10 -18.80
N ASN A 17 23.86 16.02 -19.34
CA ASN A 17 22.63 16.09 -20.14
C ASN A 17 21.87 14.75 -20.12
N ILE A 18 20.65 14.76 -20.66
CA ILE A 18 19.76 13.58 -20.72
C ILE A 18 20.39 12.42 -21.53
N GLN A 19 21.17 12.72 -22.58
CA GLN A 19 21.75 11.66 -23.37
C GLN A 19 22.83 10.89 -22.59
N GLU A 20 23.62 11.58 -21.80
CA GLU A 20 24.62 10.95 -20.93
C GLU A 20 23.92 10.11 -19.83
N LEU A 21 22.78 10.60 -19.26
CA LEU A 21 21.97 9.83 -18.32
C LEU A 21 21.40 8.54 -18.96
N ARG A 22 20.93 8.60 -20.21
CA ARG A 22 20.43 7.43 -20.94
C ARG A 22 21.51 6.41 -21.28
N ASN A 23 22.75 6.82 -21.35
CA ASN A 23 23.89 5.93 -21.62
C ASN A 23 24.41 5.23 -20.36
N LEU A 24 23.90 5.55 -19.18
CA LEU A 24 24.25 4.84 -17.96
C LEU A 24 23.76 3.38 -18.01
N SER A 25 24.54 2.49 -17.43
CA SER A 25 24.12 1.10 -17.30
C SER A 25 22.92 0.97 -16.34
N SER A 26 22.06 0.00 -16.59
CA SER A 26 20.95 -0.32 -15.67
C SER A 26 21.45 -0.61 -14.25
N ALA A 27 22.60 -1.27 -14.10
CA ALA A 27 23.21 -1.53 -12.80
C ALA A 27 23.57 -0.23 -12.06
N THR A 28 24.10 0.78 -12.79
CA THR A 28 24.39 2.10 -12.20
C THR A 28 23.11 2.78 -11.71
N ILE A 29 22.03 2.72 -12.50
CA ILE A 29 20.76 3.33 -12.16
C ILE A 29 20.10 2.59 -10.97
N GLN A 30 20.08 1.26 -10.99
CA GLN A 30 19.53 0.44 -9.90
C GLN A 30 20.32 0.58 -8.61
N GLY A 31 21.62 0.84 -8.69
CA GLY A 31 22.47 1.11 -7.53
C GLY A 31 22.22 2.48 -6.87
N ALA A 32 21.39 3.35 -7.45
CA ALA A 32 20.94 4.57 -6.79
C ALA A 32 19.89 4.22 -5.74
N SER A 33 20.27 4.33 -4.48
CA SER A 33 19.32 4.20 -3.37
C SER A 33 18.39 5.42 -3.33
N GLY A 34 17.07 5.19 -3.21
CA GLY A 34 16.08 6.25 -3.05
C GLY A 34 14.66 5.71 -3.31
N PHE A 35 13.69 6.34 -2.69
CA PHE A 35 12.27 6.14 -2.99
C PHE A 35 11.82 7.27 -3.89
N TYR A 36 11.46 6.95 -5.10
CA TYR A 36 10.99 7.91 -6.10
C TYR A 36 9.47 7.81 -6.22
N ALA A 37 8.78 8.75 -5.60
CA ALA A 37 7.32 8.85 -5.71
C ALA A 37 6.91 9.39 -7.10
N PRO A 38 5.70 9.04 -7.57
CA PRO A 38 5.09 9.70 -8.72
C PRO A 38 5.04 11.21 -8.53
N ILE A 39 5.29 11.97 -9.59
CA ILE A 39 5.30 13.44 -9.56
C ILE A 39 4.14 14.00 -10.38
N VAL A 40 3.58 15.10 -9.91
CA VAL A 40 2.65 15.91 -10.69
C VAL A 40 3.48 16.80 -11.62
N ASP A 41 3.59 16.36 -12.87
CA ASP A 41 4.44 16.98 -13.91
C ASP A 41 3.65 17.90 -14.85
N GLY A 42 2.32 17.93 -14.73
CA GLY A 42 1.43 18.70 -15.59
C GLY A 42 1.17 18.06 -16.95
N TYR A 43 1.76 16.91 -17.23
CA TYR A 43 1.62 16.18 -18.51
C TYR A 43 1.06 14.77 -18.32
N VAL A 44 1.81 13.85 -17.70
CA VAL A 44 1.33 12.49 -17.38
C VAL A 44 0.38 12.54 -16.18
N MET A 45 0.78 13.25 -15.15
CA MET A 45 -0.07 13.56 -14.00
C MET A 45 -0.38 15.06 -13.97
N PRO A 46 -1.50 15.48 -14.58
CA PRO A 46 -1.82 16.91 -14.71
C PRO A 46 -2.19 17.58 -13.39
N ALA A 47 -2.58 16.79 -12.39
CA ALA A 47 -2.90 17.23 -11.03
C ALA A 47 -2.70 16.08 -10.05
N SER A 48 -2.85 16.32 -8.75
CA SER A 48 -2.87 15.23 -7.77
C SER A 48 -4.05 14.29 -8.03
N VAL A 49 -3.90 13.00 -7.65
CA VAL A 49 -4.98 12.01 -7.78
C VAL A 49 -6.27 12.50 -7.12
N SER A 50 -6.16 13.07 -5.91
CA SER A 50 -7.31 13.64 -5.19
C SER A 50 -8.02 14.75 -5.99
N GLU A 51 -7.25 15.63 -6.64
CA GLU A 51 -7.83 16.72 -7.43
C GLU A 51 -8.48 16.21 -8.72
N ILE A 52 -7.86 15.22 -9.39
CA ILE A 52 -8.43 14.57 -10.58
C ILE A 52 -9.79 13.96 -10.24
N TYR A 53 -9.89 13.25 -9.10
CA TYR A 53 -11.16 12.66 -8.67
C TYR A 53 -12.21 13.70 -8.24
N LYS A 54 -11.82 14.76 -7.55
CA LYS A 54 -12.73 15.89 -7.23
C LYS A 54 -13.34 16.52 -8.47
N GLN A 55 -12.58 16.60 -9.56
CA GLN A 55 -13.00 17.17 -10.83
C GLN A 55 -13.66 16.15 -11.77
N SER A 56 -13.83 14.90 -11.34
CA SER A 56 -14.38 13.81 -12.16
C SER A 56 -13.62 13.60 -13.48
N ARG A 57 -12.31 13.78 -13.47
CA ARG A 57 -11.41 13.68 -14.65
C ARG A 57 -10.69 12.34 -14.75
N GLN A 58 -10.97 11.42 -13.82
CA GLN A 58 -10.46 10.04 -13.89
C GLN A 58 -11.13 9.27 -15.05
N THR A 59 -10.49 8.21 -15.48
CA THR A 59 -11.05 7.32 -16.51
C THR A 59 -12.28 6.57 -15.97
N HIS A 60 -13.37 6.58 -16.73
CA HIS A 60 -14.64 5.95 -16.38
C HIS A 60 -14.69 4.50 -16.91
N LEU A 61 -13.96 3.61 -16.30
CA LEU A 61 -13.93 2.18 -16.62
C LEU A 61 -14.53 1.34 -15.49
N PRO A 62 -15.05 0.13 -15.78
CA PRO A 62 -15.30 -0.85 -14.74
C PRO A 62 -14.04 -1.08 -13.93
N PHE A 63 -14.16 -1.05 -12.61
CA PHE A 63 -13.02 -1.02 -11.72
C PHE A 63 -13.18 -2.03 -10.60
N ILE A 64 -12.14 -2.80 -10.33
CA ILE A 64 -12.04 -3.67 -9.17
C ILE A 64 -10.79 -3.31 -8.38
N THR A 65 -10.93 -3.14 -7.08
CA THR A 65 -9.82 -2.90 -6.16
C THR A 65 -10.06 -3.62 -4.84
N GLY A 66 -9.04 -3.76 -4.04
CA GLY A 66 -9.16 -4.43 -2.74
C GLY A 66 -7.84 -4.53 -2.03
N TRP A 67 -7.83 -5.31 -0.95
CA TRP A 67 -6.63 -5.54 -0.13
C TRP A 67 -6.67 -6.91 0.54
N ASN A 68 -5.52 -7.33 1.03
CA ASN A 68 -5.40 -8.56 1.80
C ASN A 68 -5.49 -8.26 3.30
N ALA A 69 -6.10 -9.15 4.06
CA ALA A 69 -6.41 -8.90 5.47
C ALA A 69 -5.18 -8.68 6.37
N ASP A 70 -4.04 -9.29 6.02
CA ASP A 70 -2.83 -9.29 6.83
C ASP A 70 -1.64 -8.60 6.12
N GLU A 71 -1.88 -7.63 5.23
CA GLU A 71 -0.82 -6.97 4.44
C GLU A 71 -0.33 -5.64 5.03
N GLY A 72 -0.55 -5.41 6.32
CA GLY A 72 -0.09 -4.21 6.99
C GLY A 72 1.42 -4.10 7.05
N PHE A 73 1.93 -2.92 6.75
CA PHE A 73 3.34 -2.61 6.91
C PHE A 73 3.60 -2.07 8.31
N LEU A 74 4.34 -2.85 9.13
CA LEU A 74 4.77 -2.42 10.46
C LEU A 74 6.29 -2.20 10.45
N PRO A 75 6.75 -0.97 10.65
CA PRO A 75 8.18 -0.69 10.83
C PRO A 75 8.75 -1.28 12.14
N GLY A 76 7.88 -1.70 13.07
CA GLY A 76 8.19 -2.32 14.34
C GLY A 76 6.95 -2.43 15.19
N ILE A 77 6.96 -3.34 16.17
CA ILE A 77 5.90 -3.47 17.18
C ILE A 77 6.21 -2.52 18.33
N ARG A 78 5.26 -1.67 18.67
CA ARG A 78 5.33 -0.74 19.81
C ARG A 78 4.80 -1.41 21.07
N SER A 79 5.10 -0.85 22.23
CA SER A 79 4.46 -1.25 23.48
C SER A 79 2.94 -1.06 23.38
N LYS A 80 2.19 -1.80 24.18
CA LYS A 80 0.72 -1.64 24.20
C LYS A 80 0.29 -0.27 24.71
N GLU A 81 1.07 0.31 25.61
CA GLU A 81 0.87 1.65 26.17
C GLU A 81 1.03 2.74 25.11
N ASP A 82 2.11 2.64 24.31
CA ASP A 82 2.39 3.58 23.22
C ASP A 82 1.33 3.48 22.13
N PHE A 83 0.91 2.25 21.79
CA PHE A 83 -0.14 2.05 20.79
C PHE A 83 -1.50 2.55 21.28
N ALA A 84 -1.89 2.26 22.53
CA ALA A 84 -3.10 2.82 23.12
C ALA A 84 -3.09 4.35 23.14
N GLY A 85 -1.89 4.94 23.36
CA GLY A 85 -1.66 6.38 23.31
C GLY A 85 -1.99 7.02 21.95
N GLU A 86 -1.80 6.28 20.84
CA GLU A 86 -2.13 6.76 19.49
C GLU A 86 -3.62 7.09 19.33
N GLY A 87 -4.48 6.41 20.07
CA GLY A 87 -5.93 6.70 20.09
C GLY A 87 -6.26 8.13 20.48
N LYS A 88 -5.38 8.82 21.22
CA LYS A 88 -5.59 10.22 21.63
C LYS A 88 -5.59 11.19 20.45
N GLU A 89 -4.90 10.84 19.35
CA GLU A 89 -4.87 11.65 18.12
C GLU A 89 -6.24 11.76 17.46
N PHE A 90 -7.15 10.80 17.75
CA PHE A 90 -8.51 10.78 17.23
C PHE A 90 -9.49 11.62 18.06
N GLY A 91 -9.03 12.33 19.11
CA GLY A 91 -9.84 13.24 19.91
C GLY A 91 -11.09 12.57 20.47
N ARG A 92 -12.28 13.07 20.12
CA ARG A 92 -13.57 12.51 20.57
C ARG A 92 -13.81 11.07 20.12
N ASP A 93 -13.18 10.62 19.05
CA ASP A 93 -13.32 9.28 18.49
C ASP A 93 -12.31 8.28 19.11
N SER A 94 -11.52 8.70 20.11
CA SER A 94 -10.57 7.85 20.83
C SER A 94 -11.20 6.58 21.43
N VAL A 95 -12.47 6.68 21.86
CA VAL A 95 -13.23 5.53 22.37
C VAL A 95 -13.49 4.50 21.25
N LEU A 96 -13.76 4.96 20.03
CA LEU A 96 -13.92 4.10 18.86
C LEU A 96 -12.61 3.45 18.49
N PHE A 97 -11.49 4.19 18.52
CA PHE A 97 -10.17 3.62 18.31
C PHE A 97 -9.89 2.47 19.26
N ALA A 98 -10.08 2.66 20.57
CA ALA A 98 -9.87 1.62 21.57
C ALA A 98 -10.82 0.40 21.40
N LYS A 99 -12.03 0.62 20.91
CA LYS A 99 -12.99 -0.44 20.60
C LYS A 99 -12.56 -1.28 19.40
N TYR A 100 -12.09 -0.65 18.32
CA TYR A 100 -11.68 -1.35 17.10
C TYR A 100 -10.28 -1.94 17.18
N PHE A 101 -9.41 -1.32 17.97
CA PHE A 101 -8.01 -1.70 18.14
C PHE A 101 -7.67 -1.88 19.64
N PRO A 102 -8.24 -2.90 20.29
CA PRO A 102 -7.98 -3.14 21.72
C PRO A 102 -6.52 -3.46 21.99
N SER A 103 -5.98 -3.01 23.12
CA SER A 103 -4.57 -3.16 23.50
C SER A 103 -4.34 -3.49 24.97
N GLU A 104 -5.28 -4.22 25.58
CA GLU A 104 -5.21 -4.61 27.01
C GLU A 104 -4.08 -5.59 27.29
N THR A 105 -3.79 -6.48 26.35
CA THR A 105 -2.68 -7.43 26.41
C THR A 105 -1.71 -7.23 25.26
N ASP A 106 -0.46 -7.70 25.40
CA ASP A 106 0.55 -7.60 24.34
C ASP A 106 0.10 -8.31 23.07
N SER A 107 -0.58 -9.46 23.20
CA SER A 107 -1.12 -10.21 22.06
C SER A 107 -2.21 -9.44 21.32
N GLN A 108 -3.14 -8.83 22.07
CA GLN A 108 -4.17 -7.97 21.48
C GLN A 108 -3.56 -6.74 20.82
N SER A 109 -2.62 -6.07 21.51
CA SER A 109 -1.95 -4.90 20.99
C SER A 109 -1.22 -5.22 19.67
N MET A 110 -0.51 -6.35 19.60
CA MET A 110 0.15 -6.76 18.36
C MET A 110 -0.83 -6.99 17.23
N ALA A 111 -1.92 -7.70 17.47
CA ALA A 111 -2.96 -7.93 16.47
C ALA A 111 -3.62 -6.62 16.01
N SER A 112 -3.91 -5.72 16.95
CA SER A 112 -4.49 -4.40 16.68
C SER A 112 -3.54 -3.49 15.90
N GLN A 113 -2.24 -3.52 16.19
CA GLN A 113 -1.24 -2.77 15.44
C GLN A 113 -1.17 -3.22 13.97
N ILE A 114 -1.24 -4.53 13.73
CA ILE A 114 -1.29 -5.09 12.37
C ILE A 114 -2.57 -4.62 11.67
N ALA A 115 -3.73 -4.81 12.28
CA ALA A 115 -5.02 -4.41 11.71
C ALA A 115 -5.08 -2.90 11.43
N PHE A 116 -4.65 -2.07 12.38
CA PHE A 116 -4.59 -0.63 12.20
C PHE A 116 -3.63 -0.21 11.08
N SER A 117 -2.49 -0.89 10.96
CA SER A 117 -1.56 -0.64 9.86
C SER A 117 -2.17 -0.98 8.50
N VAL A 118 -2.89 -2.11 8.38
CA VAL A 118 -3.63 -2.46 7.15
C VAL A 118 -4.64 -1.38 6.81
N ASP A 119 -5.49 -1.01 7.77
CA ASP A 119 -6.54 -0.01 7.56
C ASP A 119 -5.96 1.34 7.15
N LYS A 120 -4.94 1.83 7.88
CA LYS A 120 -4.32 3.13 7.64
C LYS A 120 -3.59 3.22 6.30
N THR A 121 -2.89 2.15 5.88
CA THR A 121 -1.99 2.21 4.73
C THR A 121 -2.63 1.74 3.43
N ILE A 122 -3.58 0.80 3.49
CA ILE A 122 -4.15 0.15 2.31
C ILE A 122 -5.68 0.13 2.36
N GLY A 123 -6.29 -0.40 3.41
CA GLY A 123 -7.73 -0.67 3.45
C GLY A 123 -8.58 0.59 3.27
N ILE A 124 -8.39 1.60 4.11
CA ILE A 124 -9.12 2.88 4.01
C ILE A 124 -8.83 3.61 2.70
N PRO A 125 -7.56 3.76 2.25
CA PRO A 125 -7.27 4.34 0.94
C PRO A 125 -7.96 3.62 -0.23
N GLN A 126 -7.96 2.29 -0.26
CA GLN A 126 -8.63 1.50 -1.30
C GLN A 126 -10.16 1.68 -1.24
N TYR A 127 -10.73 1.67 -0.03
CA TYR A 127 -12.15 1.90 0.17
C TYR A 127 -12.58 3.29 -0.32
N ILE A 128 -11.84 4.34 0.05
CA ILE A 128 -12.10 5.72 -0.39
C ILE A 128 -11.97 5.81 -1.92
N TRP A 129 -10.96 5.17 -2.50
CA TRP A 129 -10.78 5.14 -3.94
C TRP A 129 -11.98 4.49 -4.66
N ALA A 130 -12.42 3.34 -4.17
CA ALA A 130 -13.61 2.67 -4.72
C ALA A 130 -14.86 3.54 -4.62
N LEU A 131 -15.09 4.21 -3.48
CA LEU A 131 -16.20 5.14 -3.31
C LEU A 131 -16.13 6.29 -4.32
N LYS A 132 -14.96 6.92 -4.45
CA LYS A 132 -14.78 8.07 -5.36
C LYS A 132 -14.91 7.67 -6.83
N GLN A 133 -14.46 6.48 -7.20
CA GLN A 133 -14.70 5.94 -8.54
C GLN A 133 -16.20 5.72 -8.79
N ASN A 134 -16.90 5.13 -7.83
CA ASN A 134 -18.33 4.87 -7.96
C ASN A 134 -19.19 6.15 -7.98
N GLU A 135 -18.83 7.16 -7.18
CA GLU A 135 -19.52 8.47 -7.15
C GLU A 135 -19.38 9.22 -8.48
N ASN A 136 -18.23 9.11 -9.13
CA ASN A 136 -17.84 9.95 -10.26
C ASN A 136 -17.82 9.20 -11.60
N SER A 137 -18.32 7.96 -11.65
CA SER A 137 -18.30 7.14 -12.87
C SER A 137 -19.63 6.41 -13.06
N PRO A 138 -20.15 6.34 -14.27
CA PRO A 138 -21.31 5.48 -14.60
C PRO A 138 -20.95 3.99 -14.61
N SER A 139 -19.67 3.65 -14.60
CA SER A 139 -19.18 2.28 -14.62
C SER A 139 -19.17 1.67 -13.23
N LYS A 140 -19.39 0.35 -13.16
CA LYS A 140 -19.43 -0.39 -11.89
C LYS A 140 -18.06 -0.44 -11.24
N THR A 141 -18.04 -0.23 -9.92
CA THR A 141 -16.88 -0.42 -9.07
C THR A 141 -17.11 -1.62 -8.14
N PHE A 142 -16.12 -2.48 -8.03
CA PHE A 142 -16.12 -3.65 -7.15
C PHE A 142 -15.01 -3.52 -6.13
N LEU A 143 -15.32 -3.89 -4.90
CA LEU A 143 -14.37 -3.88 -3.79
C LEU A 143 -14.28 -5.28 -3.19
N TYR A 144 -13.06 -5.75 -2.91
CA TYR A 144 -12.85 -7.03 -2.24
C TYR A 144 -11.91 -6.91 -1.05
N GLN A 145 -12.02 -7.84 -0.12
CA GLN A 145 -10.99 -8.12 0.87
C GLN A 145 -10.62 -9.60 0.77
N PHE A 146 -9.35 -9.88 0.50
CA PHE A 146 -8.85 -11.23 0.46
C PHE A 146 -8.46 -11.69 1.87
N THR A 147 -9.15 -12.70 2.38
CA THR A 147 -8.96 -13.22 3.75
C THR A 147 -8.38 -14.63 3.79
N ARG A 148 -8.23 -15.28 2.63
CA ARG A 148 -7.66 -16.64 2.55
C ARG A 148 -6.21 -16.61 2.98
N LYS A 149 -5.89 -17.40 4.00
CA LYS A 149 -4.51 -17.63 4.45
C LYS A 149 -3.91 -18.77 3.63
N PRO A 150 -2.93 -18.50 2.74
CA PRO A 150 -2.27 -19.54 1.98
C PRO A 150 -1.59 -20.55 2.91
N PRO A 151 -1.55 -21.84 2.54
CA PRO A 151 -0.91 -22.84 3.37
C PRO A 151 0.56 -22.52 3.61
N ALA A 152 1.00 -22.66 4.87
CA ALA A 152 2.35 -22.36 5.29
C ALA A 152 2.79 -23.27 6.44
N ARG A 153 4.11 -23.50 6.59
CA ARG A 153 4.71 -24.27 7.68
C ARG A 153 5.58 -23.39 8.57
N GLY A 154 5.69 -23.79 9.85
CA GLY A 154 6.54 -23.09 10.82
C GLY A 154 6.18 -21.60 10.95
N ASP A 155 7.19 -20.76 11.04
CA ASP A 155 7.07 -19.31 11.24
C ASP A 155 6.34 -18.59 10.11
N LYS A 156 6.25 -19.20 8.93
CA LYS A 156 5.55 -18.60 7.78
C LYS A 156 4.03 -18.54 7.99
N LYS A 157 3.46 -19.32 8.91
CA LYS A 157 2.03 -19.29 9.27
C LYS A 157 1.58 -17.89 9.77
N ARG A 158 2.50 -17.14 10.39
CA ARG A 158 2.22 -15.81 10.94
C ARG A 158 1.88 -14.76 9.88
N PHE A 159 2.23 -14.98 8.62
CA PHE A 159 1.99 -14.01 7.57
C PHE A 159 0.53 -13.91 7.12
N GLY A 160 -0.28 -14.93 7.40
CA GLY A 160 -1.71 -14.91 7.09
C GLY A 160 -2.02 -14.65 5.62
N ALA A 161 -2.99 -13.79 5.35
CA ALA A 161 -3.32 -13.25 4.03
C ALA A 161 -2.40 -12.05 3.72
N TYR A 162 -1.13 -12.34 3.51
CA TYR A 162 -0.06 -11.35 3.34
C TYR A 162 -0.15 -10.61 1.98
N HIS A 163 0.61 -9.54 1.84
CA HIS A 163 0.73 -8.78 0.60
C HIS A 163 1.14 -9.70 -0.57
N THR A 164 0.39 -9.68 -1.67
CA THR A 164 0.50 -10.54 -2.85
C THR A 164 -0.05 -11.97 -2.71
N ALA A 165 -0.65 -12.32 -1.56
CA ALA A 165 -1.17 -13.67 -1.34
C ALA A 165 -2.32 -14.05 -2.28
N GLU A 166 -3.08 -13.08 -2.75
CA GLU A 166 -4.24 -13.25 -3.64
C GLU A 166 -3.86 -13.55 -5.10
N ILE A 167 -2.65 -13.17 -5.52
CA ILE A 167 -2.24 -13.20 -6.94
C ILE A 167 -2.39 -14.60 -7.54
N GLY A 168 -1.93 -15.62 -6.83
CA GLY A 168 -2.04 -17.00 -7.30
C GLY A 168 -3.48 -17.48 -7.48
N TYR A 169 -4.38 -17.02 -6.60
CA TYR A 169 -5.81 -17.34 -6.69
C TYR A 169 -6.50 -16.54 -7.79
N ALA A 170 -6.19 -15.25 -7.91
CA ALA A 170 -6.78 -14.38 -8.90
C ALA A 170 -6.39 -14.74 -10.34
N LEU A 171 -5.17 -15.25 -10.53
CA LEU A 171 -4.62 -15.62 -11.84
C LEU A 171 -4.70 -17.13 -12.13
N ASP A 172 -5.30 -17.92 -11.25
CA ASP A 172 -5.44 -19.38 -11.37
C ASP A 172 -4.11 -20.09 -11.68
N ASN A 173 -3.04 -19.71 -10.95
CA ASN A 173 -1.70 -20.24 -11.17
C ASN A 173 -1.06 -20.81 -9.91
N LEU A 174 -1.88 -21.38 -9.01
CA LEU A 174 -1.42 -21.93 -7.73
C LEU A 174 -0.37 -23.02 -7.90
N ASP A 175 -0.48 -23.81 -8.96
CA ASP A 175 0.48 -24.88 -9.28
C ASP A 175 1.91 -24.38 -9.50
N SER A 176 2.05 -23.11 -9.91
CA SER A 176 3.33 -22.45 -10.11
C SER A 176 3.96 -21.95 -8.80
N ILE A 177 3.21 -21.98 -7.70
CA ILE A 177 3.63 -21.41 -6.42
C ILE A 177 4.03 -22.55 -5.48
N GLN A 178 5.29 -22.57 -5.08
CA GLN A 178 5.80 -23.57 -4.13
C GLN A 178 5.25 -23.34 -2.72
N ARG A 179 4.16 -24.02 -2.39
CA ARG A 179 3.49 -24.02 -1.09
C ARG A 179 3.12 -25.44 -0.69
N PRO A 180 2.95 -25.74 0.62
CA PRO A 180 2.46 -27.04 1.07
C PRO A 180 0.95 -27.14 0.84
N TRP A 181 0.52 -27.11 -0.44
CA TRP A 181 -0.87 -27.33 -0.82
C TRP A 181 -1.31 -28.72 -0.35
N GLU A 182 -2.48 -28.77 0.26
CA GLU A 182 -3.14 -30.05 0.52
C GLU A 182 -4.02 -30.38 -0.69
N PRO A 183 -4.12 -31.65 -1.07
CA PRO A 183 -4.95 -32.09 -2.19
C PRO A 183 -6.44 -31.79 -1.97
#